data_85590dbac35894ec485f73274a0162fc
#
_entry.id   85590dbac35894ec485f73274a0162fc
#
_cell.length_a   1.000
_cell.length_b   1.000
_cell.length_c   1.000
_cell.angle_alpha   90.00
_cell.angle_beta   90.00
_cell.angle_gamma   90.00
#
_symmetry.space_group_name_H-M   'P 1'
#
loop_
_entity.id
_entity.type
_entity.pdbx_description
1 polymer ?
#
loop_
_entity_poly.entity_id
_entity_poly.type
_entity_poly.pdbx_seq_one_letter_code
_entity_poly.pdbx_strand_id
1 'polypeptide(L)'
;MFAGKKSAQIREILISESAWEEMTCLFAPSLGKRIAYILIGKIGSTTLGLGYVTAFLDLILSPATPSNTARAGGIVLPIINSVAVALGSEPEHTAKRVGHYLMMNVYMVTKTTSYMFFTAMAGNILALKMIEDICHIKLSWGGWALAGILPGLIMLLLTPLITYKLYPPELKKVDNKAIAKEGLESLGPMTLREKMLSCLFVMALAGWVFSTSLGVNESTVAICVMALMLILKIVTWDDVIKNKGGWNTLIWYGGIIGLSSLLSKVGFFLWLAELLKENISFGSHSTLAFVVIVALSILVRYFFASGSAYIVAMVPVFAMLANVSGAPVMLTALALLFSNSYGGMVTHYGGAAGPVIFGVGYNDIKSWWIVGGILALLTFILHITVGVWWWELLMYWKVI
;
A
#
# COMPACT_ATOMS: atom_id res chain seq x y z
N MET A 1 18.58 23.13 -22.86
CA MET A 1 17.21 23.61 -23.18
C MET A 1 16.09 22.57 -22.90
N PHE A 2 16.41 21.32 -22.62
CA PHE A 2 15.41 20.24 -22.28
C PHE A 2 15.12 20.06 -20.79
N ALA A 3 15.99 20.51 -19.89
CA ALA A 3 15.78 20.38 -18.43
C ALA A 3 14.71 21.34 -17.88
N GLY A 4 14.57 22.54 -18.45
CA GLY A 4 13.60 23.55 -17.99
C GLY A 4 12.13 23.20 -18.27
N LYS A 5 11.84 22.46 -19.34
CA LYS A 5 10.47 22.05 -19.68
C LYS A 5 9.95 20.90 -18.78
N LYS A 6 10.83 20.00 -18.33
CA LYS A 6 10.46 18.93 -17.37
C LYS A 6 10.16 19.51 -15.98
N SER A 7 10.91 20.50 -15.54
CA SER A 7 10.68 21.19 -14.27
C SER A 7 9.35 21.97 -14.26
N ALA A 8 8.96 22.58 -15.37
CA ALA A 8 7.68 23.27 -15.50
C ALA A 8 6.49 22.29 -15.52
N GLN A 9 6.62 21.14 -16.20
CA GLN A 9 5.61 20.10 -16.23
C GLN A 9 5.44 19.41 -14.87
N ILE A 10 6.54 19.24 -14.12
CA ILE A 10 6.50 18.74 -12.73
C ILE A 10 5.88 19.80 -11.80
N ARG A 11 6.14 21.09 -12.02
CA ARG A 11 5.46 22.17 -11.29
C ARG A 11 3.96 22.24 -11.61
N GLU A 12 3.54 22.05 -12.86
CA GLU A 12 2.12 21.95 -13.20
C GLU A 12 1.44 20.75 -12.58
N ILE A 13 2.14 19.61 -12.48
CA ILE A 13 1.66 18.41 -11.75
C ILE A 13 1.58 18.69 -10.25
N LEU A 14 2.51 19.46 -9.68
CA LEU A 14 2.51 19.88 -8.27
C LEU A 14 1.54 21.04 -7.99
N ILE A 15 1.28 21.91 -8.96
CA ILE A 15 0.29 23.02 -8.84
C ILE A 15 -1.15 22.50 -8.97
N SER A 16 -1.35 21.29 -9.49
CA SER A 16 -2.62 20.59 -9.30
C SER A 16 -2.80 20.06 -7.86
N GLU A 17 -1.97 20.48 -6.90
CA GLU A 17 -2.13 20.15 -5.47
C GLU A 17 -3.54 20.42 -4.96
N SER A 18 -4.20 21.47 -5.43
CA SER A 18 -5.61 21.73 -5.10
C SER A 18 -6.55 20.64 -5.62
N ALA A 19 -6.27 20.05 -6.78
CA ALA A 19 -7.06 18.95 -7.33
C ALA A 19 -6.77 17.62 -6.61
N TRP A 20 -5.57 17.45 -6.03
CA TRP A 20 -5.22 16.29 -5.22
C TRP A 20 -5.75 16.40 -3.79
N GLU A 21 -5.83 17.60 -3.21
CA GLU A 21 -6.48 17.85 -1.93
C GLU A 21 -7.98 17.52 -1.97
N GLU A 22 -8.64 17.74 -3.11
CA GLU A 22 -10.04 17.38 -3.31
C GLU A 22 -10.28 15.87 -3.48
N MET A 23 -9.27 15.07 -3.88
CA MET A 23 -9.42 13.63 -4.08
C MET A 23 -9.31 12.78 -2.80
N THR A 24 -8.85 13.35 -1.70
CA THR A 24 -8.77 12.66 -0.39
C THR A 24 -10.00 12.92 0.48
N CYS A 25 -11.18 12.98 -0.12
CA CYS A 25 -12.45 13.29 0.55
C CYS A 25 -12.79 12.42 1.77
N LEU A 26 -12.12 11.28 1.95
CA LEU A 26 -12.32 10.38 3.10
C LEU A 26 -11.44 10.70 4.31
N PHE A 27 -10.39 11.51 4.14
CA PHE A 27 -9.56 11.99 5.24
C PHE A 27 -9.35 13.49 5.09
N ALA A 28 -9.81 14.28 6.05
CA ALA A 28 -9.39 15.67 6.10
C ALA A 28 -7.86 15.70 6.18
N PRO A 29 -7.16 16.35 5.23
CA PRO A 29 -5.69 16.43 5.25
C PRO A 29 -5.14 16.94 6.58
N SER A 30 -5.94 17.77 7.27
CA SER A 30 -5.66 18.29 8.61
C SER A 30 -5.53 17.18 9.67
N LEU A 31 -6.37 16.14 9.63
CA LEU A 31 -6.28 15.03 10.60
C LEU A 31 -4.98 14.24 10.39
N GLY A 32 -4.63 13.92 9.15
CA GLY A 32 -3.35 13.27 8.82
C GLY A 32 -2.14 14.09 9.26
N LYS A 33 -2.15 15.41 8.99
CA LYS A 33 -1.11 16.35 9.45
C LYS A 33 -1.01 16.37 10.99
N ARG A 34 -2.14 16.40 11.69
CA ARG A 34 -2.19 16.41 13.17
C ARG A 34 -1.60 15.12 13.74
N ILE A 35 -1.97 13.95 13.21
CA ILE A 35 -1.39 12.67 13.61
C ILE A 35 0.13 12.67 13.38
N ALA A 36 0.59 13.15 12.23
CA ALA A 36 2.00 13.25 11.90
C ALA A 36 2.77 14.14 12.90
N TYR A 37 2.29 15.35 13.17
CA TYR A 37 2.97 16.24 14.11
C TYR A 37 2.98 15.71 15.55
N ILE A 38 1.93 15.00 15.98
CA ILE A 38 1.91 14.30 17.27
C ILE A 38 2.99 13.21 17.30
N LEU A 39 3.11 12.41 16.24
CA LEU A 39 4.13 11.37 16.12
C LEU A 39 5.54 11.99 16.07
N ILE A 40 5.73 13.06 15.28
CA ILE A 40 7.00 13.79 15.22
C ILE A 40 7.42 14.25 16.62
N GLY A 41 6.51 14.88 17.37
CA GLY A 41 6.78 15.34 18.72
C GLY A 41 7.19 14.23 19.70
N LYS A 42 6.67 13.00 19.51
CA LYS A 42 6.93 11.86 20.38
C LYS A 42 8.20 11.09 20.03
N ILE A 43 8.42 10.78 18.75
CA ILE A 43 9.48 9.86 18.31
C ILE A 43 10.43 10.44 17.25
N GLY A 44 10.19 11.68 16.77
CA GLY A 44 10.92 12.30 15.67
C GLY A 44 12.25 12.97 16.02
N SER A 45 12.85 12.71 17.20
CA SER A 45 14.09 13.38 17.69
C SER A 45 15.35 13.04 16.88
N THR A 46 15.28 12.04 16.02
CA THR A 46 16.34 11.65 15.09
C THR A 46 15.78 11.45 13.69
N THR A 47 16.63 11.50 12.68
CA THR A 47 16.20 11.21 11.30
C THR A 47 15.67 9.79 11.16
N LEU A 48 16.26 8.80 11.85
CA LEU A 48 15.68 7.45 11.90
C LEU A 48 14.30 7.47 12.57
N GLY A 49 14.13 8.26 13.64
CA GLY A 49 12.83 8.47 14.29
C GLY A 49 11.80 9.05 13.35
N LEU A 50 12.15 10.00 12.47
CA LEU A 50 11.27 10.50 11.41
C LEU A 50 10.89 9.40 10.40
N GLY A 51 11.79 8.47 10.12
CA GLY A 51 11.47 7.29 9.33
C GLY A 51 10.40 6.42 9.99
N TYR A 52 10.47 6.22 11.30
CA TYR A 52 9.42 5.51 12.06
C TYR A 52 8.12 6.33 12.18
N VAL A 53 8.20 7.66 12.28
CA VAL A 53 6.99 8.52 12.16
C VAL A 53 6.27 8.24 10.86
N THR A 54 7.01 8.20 9.74
CA THR A 54 6.44 7.87 8.43
C THR A 54 5.78 6.49 8.43
N ALA A 55 6.43 5.49 9.03
CA ALA A 55 5.93 4.12 9.10
C ALA A 55 4.63 4.02 9.91
N PHE A 56 4.59 4.62 11.10
CA PHE A 56 3.39 4.59 11.94
C PHE A 56 2.26 5.47 11.39
N LEU A 57 2.58 6.60 10.77
CA LEU A 57 1.58 7.43 10.09
C LEU A 57 0.89 6.64 8.96
N ASP A 58 1.68 6.03 8.09
CA ASP A 58 1.14 5.25 6.97
C ASP A 58 0.37 4.01 7.46
N LEU A 59 0.84 3.34 8.52
CA LEU A 59 0.15 2.22 9.16
C LEU A 59 -1.25 2.62 9.68
N ILE A 60 -1.34 3.76 10.38
CA ILE A 60 -2.62 4.26 10.91
C ILE A 60 -3.59 4.60 9.78
N LEU A 61 -3.09 5.20 8.70
CA LEU A 61 -3.93 5.63 7.58
C LEU A 61 -4.34 4.47 6.65
N SER A 62 -3.52 3.41 6.58
CA SER A 62 -3.65 2.36 5.55
C SER A 62 -4.98 1.62 5.58
N PRO A 63 -5.59 1.22 6.72
CA PRO A 63 -6.84 0.45 6.70
C PRO A 63 -8.02 1.21 6.09
N ALA A 64 -8.02 2.54 6.18
CA ALA A 64 -9.14 3.36 5.73
C ALA A 64 -8.86 4.15 4.44
N THR A 65 -7.68 3.99 3.85
CA THR A 65 -7.34 4.68 2.60
C THR A 65 -7.07 3.66 1.49
N PRO A 66 -8.09 3.30 0.68
CA PRO A 66 -7.99 2.22 -0.31
C PRO A 66 -7.12 2.55 -1.53
N SER A 67 -6.47 3.70 -1.54
CA SER A 67 -5.51 4.10 -2.55
C SER A 67 -4.15 4.40 -1.91
N ASN A 68 -3.18 3.54 -2.16
CA ASN A 68 -1.81 3.76 -1.71
C ASN A 68 -1.16 5.00 -2.36
N THR A 69 -1.61 5.39 -3.56
CA THR A 69 -1.17 6.62 -4.22
C THR A 69 -1.71 7.86 -3.51
N ALA A 70 -3.00 7.89 -3.20
CA ALA A 70 -3.61 9.01 -2.47
C ALA A 70 -3.03 9.10 -1.05
N ARG A 71 -2.82 7.97 -0.36
CA ARG A 71 -2.23 7.93 0.98
C ARG A 71 -0.78 8.40 0.97
N ALA A 72 0.08 7.74 0.19
CA ALA A 72 1.50 8.07 0.15
C ALA A 72 1.78 9.40 -0.55
N GLY A 73 1.21 9.62 -1.73
CA GLY A 73 1.46 10.83 -2.54
C GLY A 73 0.68 12.05 -2.08
N GLY A 74 -0.58 11.88 -1.65
CA GLY A 74 -1.47 12.99 -1.29
C GLY A 74 -1.45 13.38 0.20
N ILE A 75 -1.09 12.47 1.11
CA ILE A 75 -1.09 12.75 2.55
C ILE A 75 0.32 12.70 3.13
N VAL A 76 0.98 11.55 3.03
CA VAL A 76 2.25 11.31 3.72
C VAL A 76 3.39 12.12 3.10
N LEU A 77 3.51 12.09 1.78
CA LEU A 77 4.58 12.78 1.04
C LEU A 77 4.60 14.31 1.29
N PRO A 78 3.51 15.06 1.17
CA PRO A 78 3.53 16.51 1.43
C PRO A 78 3.98 16.84 2.85
N ILE A 79 3.55 16.07 3.84
CA ILE A 79 3.92 16.28 5.25
C ILE A 79 5.43 16.04 5.44
N ILE A 80 5.90 14.90 4.97
CA ILE A 80 7.31 14.51 5.14
C ILE A 80 8.23 15.40 4.32
N ASN A 81 7.80 15.84 3.13
CA ASN A 81 8.52 16.81 2.32
C ASN A 81 8.63 18.18 3.03
N SER A 82 7.53 18.67 3.63
CA SER A 82 7.57 19.90 4.43
C SER A 82 8.56 19.80 5.59
N VAL A 83 8.62 18.64 6.26
CA VAL A 83 9.63 18.40 7.32
C VAL A 83 11.05 18.39 6.75
N ALA A 84 11.28 17.77 5.59
CA ALA A 84 12.58 17.76 4.94
C ALA A 84 13.05 19.17 4.60
N VAL A 85 12.17 19.98 4.00
CA VAL A 85 12.45 21.40 3.68
C VAL A 85 12.73 22.23 4.94
N ALA A 86 11.92 22.07 5.99
CA ALA A 86 12.14 22.75 7.28
C ALA A 86 13.50 22.38 7.93
N LEU A 87 14.01 21.19 7.62
CA LEU A 87 15.35 20.74 8.03
C LEU A 87 16.45 21.18 7.06
N GLY A 88 16.15 22.02 6.06
CA GLY A 88 17.10 22.53 5.07
C GLY A 88 17.51 21.47 4.04
N SER A 89 16.65 20.50 3.74
CA SER A 89 16.90 19.50 2.72
C SER A 89 16.01 19.77 1.50
N GLU A 90 16.64 20.08 0.37
CA GLU A 90 15.99 20.35 -0.90
C GLU A 90 16.48 19.37 -1.97
N PRO A 91 15.67 19.11 -3.02
CA PRO A 91 16.09 18.30 -4.16
C PRO A 91 17.40 18.82 -4.78
N GLU A 92 18.19 17.92 -5.36
CA GLU A 92 19.45 18.18 -6.07
C GLU A 92 20.62 18.63 -5.18
N HIS A 93 20.49 19.70 -4.38
CA HIS A 93 21.63 20.31 -3.70
C HIS A 93 21.86 19.78 -2.28
N THR A 94 20.79 19.63 -1.49
CA THR A 94 20.87 19.19 -0.09
C THR A 94 20.05 17.94 0.18
N ALA A 95 19.73 17.17 -0.87
CA ALA A 95 18.92 15.97 -0.77
C ALA A 95 19.45 14.97 0.26
N LYS A 96 20.77 14.77 0.35
CA LYS A 96 21.43 13.86 1.30
C LYS A 96 21.29 14.29 2.75
N ARG A 97 20.92 15.54 3.03
CA ARG A 97 20.73 16.00 4.40
C ARG A 97 19.71 15.15 5.16
N VAL A 98 18.47 15.02 4.62
CA VAL A 98 17.45 14.10 5.13
C VAL A 98 16.47 13.63 4.04
N GLY A 99 16.22 14.43 3.01
CA GLY A 99 15.12 14.25 2.06
C GLY A 99 15.23 12.94 1.28
N HIS A 100 16.42 12.59 0.79
CA HIS A 100 16.64 11.35 0.04
C HIS A 100 16.25 10.11 0.85
N TYR A 101 16.58 10.05 2.14
CA TYR A 101 16.18 8.97 3.03
C TYR A 101 14.67 8.96 3.28
N LEU A 102 14.11 10.13 3.61
CA LEU A 102 12.70 10.24 3.96
C LEU A 102 11.79 9.92 2.78
N MET A 103 12.07 10.44 1.57
CA MET A 103 11.25 10.16 0.38
C MET A 103 11.33 8.69 -0.03
N MET A 104 12.52 8.09 0.00
CA MET A 104 12.68 6.66 -0.21
C MET A 104 11.85 5.86 0.79
N ASN A 105 11.94 6.22 2.07
CA ASN A 105 11.22 5.54 3.14
C ASN A 105 9.70 5.66 3.00
N VAL A 106 9.15 6.80 2.55
CA VAL A 106 7.70 6.95 2.26
C VAL A 106 7.22 5.86 1.32
N TYR A 107 7.94 5.65 0.21
CA TYR A 107 7.53 4.64 -0.76
C TYR A 107 7.65 3.21 -0.23
N MET A 108 8.77 2.87 0.38
CA MET A 108 9.04 1.51 0.86
C MET A 108 8.08 1.10 1.98
N VAL A 109 7.80 2.02 2.91
CA VAL A 109 6.80 1.83 3.97
C VAL A 109 5.41 1.63 3.38
N THR A 110 5.00 2.47 2.44
CA THR A 110 3.67 2.34 1.82
C THR A 110 3.50 0.99 1.13
N LYS A 111 4.53 0.43 0.52
CA LYS A 111 4.47 -0.90 -0.07
C LYS A 111 4.30 -2.00 0.99
N THR A 112 4.85 -1.80 2.18
CA THR A 112 4.66 -2.71 3.32
C THR A 112 3.25 -2.62 3.86
N THR A 113 2.76 -1.44 4.20
CA THR A 113 1.42 -1.26 4.78
C THR A 113 0.30 -1.63 3.81
N SER A 114 0.53 -1.50 2.48
CA SER A 114 -0.47 -1.82 1.46
C SER A 114 -0.87 -3.29 1.40
N TYR A 115 -0.02 -4.23 1.81
CA TYR A 115 -0.43 -5.63 1.91
C TYR A 115 -0.97 -6.02 3.29
N MET A 116 -0.73 -5.22 4.34
CA MET A 116 -1.14 -5.57 5.70
C MET A 116 -2.66 -5.58 5.90
N PHE A 117 -3.38 -4.73 5.17
CA PHE A 117 -4.84 -4.64 5.28
C PHE A 117 -5.51 -4.80 3.92
N PHE A 118 -6.62 -5.52 3.90
CA PHE A 118 -7.40 -5.75 2.69
C PHE A 118 -7.79 -4.45 1.99
N THR A 119 -8.22 -3.45 2.75
CA THR A 119 -8.67 -2.14 2.27
C THR A 119 -7.54 -1.15 1.99
N ALA A 120 -6.26 -1.50 2.22
CA ALA A 120 -5.14 -0.56 2.06
C ALA A 120 -4.74 -0.26 0.61
N MET A 121 -5.19 -1.09 -0.33
CA MET A 121 -4.95 -0.93 -1.76
C MET A 121 -6.12 -1.56 -2.55
N ALA A 122 -6.69 -0.81 -3.50
CA ALA A 122 -7.78 -1.33 -4.32
C ALA A 122 -7.41 -2.60 -5.09
N GLY A 123 -6.14 -2.77 -5.44
CA GLY A 123 -5.61 -3.98 -6.07
C GLY A 123 -5.75 -5.25 -5.22
N ASN A 124 -5.79 -5.13 -3.88
CA ASN A 124 -6.00 -6.29 -3.00
C ASN A 124 -7.39 -6.90 -3.23
N ILE A 125 -8.40 -6.05 -3.36
CA ILE A 125 -9.80 -6.47 -3.61
C ILE A 125 -9.89 -7.21 -4.94
N LEU A 126 -9.25 -6.66 -5.98
CA LEU A 126 -9.22 -7.27 -7.31
C LEU A 126 -8.48 -8.62 -7.30
N ALA A 127 -7.30 -8.67 -6.67
CA ALA A 127 -6.50 -9.88 -6.59
C ALA A 127 -7.22 -10.99 -5.79
N LEU A 128 -7.82 -10.65 -4.64
CA LEU A 128 -8.56 -11.62 -3.85
C LEU A 128 -9.74 -12.21 -4.63
N LYS A 129 -10.47 -11.36 -5.37
CA LYS A 129 -11.59 -11.85 -6.19
C LYS A 129 -11.13 -12.85 -7.26
N MET A 130 -10.00 -12.60 -7.92
CA MET A 130 -9.43 -13.54 -8.89
C MET A 130 -8.98 -14.85 -8.23
N ILE A 131 -8.35 -14.76 -7.06
CA ILE A 131 -7.96 -15.95 -6.28
C ILE A 131 -9.20 -16.74 -5.82
N GLU A 132 -10.26 -16.05 -5.40
CA GLU A 132 -11.53 -16.69 -5.02
C GLU A 132 -12.14 -17.46 -6.20
N ASP A 133 -12.19 -16.84 -7.39
CA ASP A 133 -12.77 -17.43 -8.59
C ASP A 133 -11.96 -18.65 -9.11
N ILE A 134 -10.63 -18.67 -8.90
CA ILE A 134 -9.73 -19.70 -9.43
C ILE A 134 -9.39 -20.77 -8.39
N CYS A 135 -9.05 -20.37 -7.18
CA CYS A 135 -8.58 -21.26 -6.11
C CYS A 135 -9.69 -21.62 -5.10
N HIS A 136 -10.87 -21.00 -5.21
CA HIS A 136 -12.01 -21.16 -4.28
C HIS A 136 -11.66 -20.81 -2.82
N ILE A 137 -10.68 -19.91 -2.63
CA ILE A 137 -10.24 -19.44 -1.32
C ILE A 137 -10.97 -18.15 -0.99
N LYS A 138 -11.61 -18.12 0.19
CA LYS A 138 -12.26 -16.93 0.75
C LYS A 138 -11.45 -16.43 1.93
N LEU A 139 -11.24 -15.13 1.99
CA LEU A 139 -10.52 -14.49 3.08
C LEU A 139 -11.32 -13.27 3.54
N SER A 140 -11.72 -13.25 4.82
CA SER A 140 -12.38 -12.09 5.43
C SER A 140 -11.39 -10.96 5.64
N TRP A 141 -11.89 -9.74 5.87
CA TRP A 141 -11.04 -8.59 6.22
C TRP A 141 -10.16 -8.88 7.44
N GLY A 142 -10.74 -9.47 8.49
CA GLY A 142 -10.01 -9.88 9.69
C GLY A 142 -8.98 -10.96 9.42
N GLY A 143 -9.32 -11.98 8.62
CA GLY A 143 -8.40 -13.04 8.19
C GLY A 143 -7.21 -12.46 7.41
N TRP A 144 -7.47 -11.53 6.46
CA TRP A 144 -6.41 -10.83 5.75
C TRP A 144 -5.49 -10.04 6.69
N ALA A 145 -6.08 -9.22 7.57
CA ALA A 145 -5.31 -8.42 8.53
C ALA A 145 -4.46 -9.30 9.46
N LEU A 146 -5.00 -10.39 9.97
CA LEU A 146 -4.26 -11.34 10.81
C LEU A 146 -3.15 -12.05 10.02
N ALA A 147 -3.40 -12.45 8.77
CA ALA A 147 -2.37 -13.04 7.93
C ALA A 147 -1.23 -12.05 7.61
N GLY A 148 -1.57 -10.77 7.41
CA GLY A 148 -0.60 -9.73 7.07
C GLY A 148 0.12 -9.09 8.27
N ILE A 149 -0.45 -9.17 9.50
CA ILE A 149 0.03 -8.36 10.62
C ILE A 149 1.44 -8.73 11.08
N LEU A 150 1.73 -10.02 11.28
CA LEU A 150 3.03 -10.44 11.79
C LEU A 150 4.15 -10.15 10.80
N PRO A 151 4.13 -10.65 9.53
CA PRO A 151 5.18 -10.33 8.57
C PRO A 151 5.21 -8.83 8.25
N GLY A 152 4.05 -8.15 8.24
CA GLY A 152 3.95 -6.73 8.01
C GLY A 152 4.59 -5.88 9.09
N LEU A 153 4.35 -6.17 10.36
CA LEU A 153 4.98 -5.44 11.48
C LEU A 153 6.50 -5.63 11.51
N ILE A 154 6.98 -6.84 11.26
CA ILE A 154 8.43 -7.10 11.18
C ILE A 154 9.04 -6.23 10.06
N MET A 155 8.46 -6.25 8.87
CA MET A 155 8.96 -5.44 7.75
C MET A 155 8.77 -3.94 8.00
N LEU A 156 7.70 -3.52 8.65
CA LEU A 156 7.46 -2.12 8.99
C LEU A 156 8.53 -1.56 9.94
N LEU A 157 9.01 -2.38 10.87
CA LEU A 157 10.11 -2.02 11.75
C LEU A 157 11.48 -2.08 11.06
N LEU A 158 11.67 -3.03 10.15
CA LEU A 158 12.92 -3.19 9.43
C LEU A 158 13.10 -2.17 8.29
N THR A 159 12.02 -1.78 7.61
CA THR A 159 12.09 -0.90 6.44
C THR A 159 12.76 0.45 6.73
N PRO A 160 12.37 1.24 7.75
CA PRO A 160 13.08 2.48 8.06
C PRO A 160 14.54 2.26 8.44
N LEU A 161 14.83 1.20 9.20
CA LEU A 161 16.19 0.88 9.64
C LEU A 161 17.10 0.47 8.48
N ILE A 162 16.63 -0.38 7.60
CA ILE A 162 17.39 -0.86 6.43
C ILE A 162 17.60 0.28 5.45
N THR A 163 16.55 1.05 5.14
CA THR A 163 16.65 2.24 4.29
C THR A 163 17.66 3.24 4.87
N TYR A 164 17.63 3.46 6.18
CA TYR A 164 18.60 4.32 6.89
C TYR A 164 20.05 3.84 6.76
N LYS A 165 20.27 2.52 6.85
CA LYS A 165 21.61 1.94 6.74
C LYS A 165 22.14 1.93 5.31
N LEU A 166 21.28 1.64 4.33
CA LEU A 166 21.66 1.59 2.93
C LEU A 166 21.78 2.99 2.30
N TYR A 167 21.03 3.95 2.84
CA TYR A 167 20.92 5.28 2.30
C TYR A 167 20.96 6.33 3.44
N PRO A 168 22.11 6.43 4.12
CA PRO A 168 22.22 7.17 5.37
C PRO A 168 22.10 8.68 5.17
N PRO A 169 21.26 9.38 5.95
CA PRO A 169 21.18 10.83 5.94
C PRO A 169 22.39 11.46 6.68
N GLU A 170 22.76 12.67 6.26
CA GLU A 170 23.81 13.44 6.90
C GLU A 170 23.38 13.98 8.27
N LEU A 171 22.17 14.52 8.36
CA LEU A 171 21.59 15.01 9.61
C LEU A 171 21.05 13.83 10.42
N LYS A 172 21.48 13.71 11.66
CA LYS A 172 21.08 12.59 12.55
C LYS A 172 20.14 13.02 13.67
N LYS A 173 20.27 14.24 14.18
CA LYS A 173 19.45 14.78 15.26
C LYS A 173 18.50 15.85 14.73
N VAL A 174 17.30 15.90 15.27
CA VAL A 174 16.22 16.79 14.84
C VAL A 174 15.58 17.44 16.05
N ASP A 175 15.33 18.73 15.98
CA ASP A 175 14.48 19.41 16.95
C ASP A 175 13.00 19.14 16.64
N ASN A 176 12.59 17.95 17.02
CA ASN A 176 11.25 17.46 16.76
C ASN A 176 10.17 18.23 17.53
N LYS A 177 10.51 18.79 18.70
CA LYS A 177 9.56 19.54 19.54
C LYS A 177 9.19 20.87 18.89
N ALA A 178 10.18 21.59 18.32
CA ALA A 178 9.92 22.84 17.59
C ALA A 178 9.03 22.57 16.37
N ILE A 179 9.38 21.59 15.53
CA ILE A 179 8.61 21.23 14.32
C ILE A 179 7.18 20.81 14.69
N ALA A 180 7.01 19.96 15.71
CA ALA A 180 5.71 19.48 16.13
C ALA A 180 4.84 20.62 16.71
N LYS A 181 5.44 21.50 17.51
CA LYS A 181 4.76 22.64 18.11
C LYS A 181 4.27 23.61 17.05
N GLU A 182 5.15 24.06 16.14
CA GLU A 182 4.82 24.96 15.04
C GLU A 182 3.74 24.35 14.12
N GLY A 183 3.89 23.06 13.78
CA GLY A 183 2.91 22.36 12.95
C GLY A 183 1.54 22.23 13.62
N LEU A 184 1.48 21.93 14.91
CA LEU A 184 0.20 21.84 15.64
C LEU A 184 -0.44 23.22 15.88
N GLU A 185 0.37 24.25 16.15
CA GLU A 185 -0.12 25.63 16.29
C GLU A 185 -0.70 26.15 14.97
N SER A 186 -0.10 25.85 13.83
CA SER A 186 -0.61 26.22 12.51
C SER A 186 -1.99 25.58 12.20
N LEU A 187 -2.25 24.40 12.75
CA LEU A 187 -3.53 23.68 12.58
C LEU A 187 -4.61 24.16 13.57
N GLY A 188 -4.23 24.85 14.63
CA GLY A 188 -5.14 25.26 15.70
C GLY A 188 -5.79 24.11 16.48
N PRO A 189 -6.86 24.35 17.25
CA PRO A 189 -7.56 23.32 18.00
C PRO A 189 -8.28 22.33 17.08
N MET A 190 -8.47 21.10 17.55
CA MET A 190 -9.16 20.05 16.80
C MET A 190 -10.61 20.44 16.54
N THR A 191 -10.99 20.54 15.27
CA THR A 191 -12.34 20.91 14.84
C THR A 191 -13.36 19.82 15.14
N LEU A 192 -14.65 20.18 15.20
CA LEU A 192 -15.73 19.20 15.36
C LEU A 192 -15.75 18.19 14.21
N ARG A 193 -15.48 18.66 12.99
CA ARG A 193 -15.38 17.81 11.78
C ARG A 193 -14.28 16.76 11.91
N GLU A 194 -13.10 17.13 12.39
CA GLU A 194 -11.99 16.21 12.65
C GLU A 194 -12.33 15.18 13.74
N LYS A 195 -13.02 15.60 14.82
CA LYS A 195 -13.46 14.69 15.88
C LYS A 195 -14.47 13.65 15.35
N MET A 196 -15.49 14.10 14.61
CA MET A 196 -16.48 13.23 14.01
C MET A 196 -15.82 12.25 13.02
N LEU A 197 -14.91 12.74 12.19
CA LEU A 197 -14.17 11.89 11.25
C LEU A 197 -13.31 10.83 11.95
N SER A 198 -12.65 11.20 13.06
CA SER A 198 -11.88 10.25 13.87
C SER A 198 -12.78 9.16 14.48
N CYS A 199 -13.98 9.54 14.95
CA CYS A 199 -14.97 8.60 15.47
C CYS A 199 -15.45 7.63 14.38
N LEU A 200 -15.80 8.15 13.20
CA LEU A 200 -16.24 7.34 12.07
C LEU A 200 -15.11 6.39 11.57
N PHE A 201 -13.87 6.83 11.62
CA PHE A 201 -12.72 6.00 11.31
C PHE A 201 -12.60 4.81 12.28
N VAL A 202 -12.71 5.05 13.59
CA VAL A 202 -12.69 3.98 14.60
C VAL A 202 -13.89 3.05 14.41
N MET A 203 -15.09 3.59 14.11
CA MET A 203 -16.28 2.79 13.82
C MET A 203 -16.10 1.91 12.57
N ALA A 204 -15.50 2.43 11.50
CA ALA A 204 -15.19 1.65 10.30
C ALA A 204 -14.25 0.49 10.62
N LEU A 205 -13.16 0.75 11.34
CA LEU A 205 -12.21 -0.29 11.76
C LEU A 205 -12.89 -1.35 12.62
N ALA A 206 -13.67 -0.94 13.62
CA ALA A 206 -14.42 -1.88 14.46
C ALA A 206 -15.41 -2.70 13.62
N GLY A 207 -16.16 -2.06 12.71
CA GLY A 207 -17.08 -2.72 11.80
C GLY A 207 -16.40 -3.76 10.93
N TRP A 208 -15.21 -3.50 10.40
CA TRP A 208 -14.45 -4.46 9.59
C TRP A 208 -13.85 -5.59 10.43
N VAL A 209 -13.27 -5.29 11.59
CA VAL A 209 -12.72 -6.31 12.51
C VAL A 209 -13.80 -7.29 12.96
N PHE A 210 -14.97 -6.78 13.30
CA PHE A 210 -16.09 -7.60 13.79
C PHE A 210 -17.08 -8.00 12.70
N SER A 211 -16.82 -7.75 11.43
CA SER A 211 -17.72 -8.02 10.29
C SER A 211 -18.23 -9.47 10.30
N THR A 212 -17.34 -10.43 10.46
CA THR A 212 -17.69 -11.86 10.51
C THR A 212 -18.59 -12.19 11.71
N SER A 213 -18.28 -11.66 12.89
CA SER A 213 -19.06 -11.89 14.12
C SER A 213 -20.44 -11.24 14.06
N LEU A 214 -20.56 -10.11 13.37
CA LEU A 214 -21.81 -9.38 13.18
C LEU A 214 -22.63 -9.92 12.00
N GLY A 215 -22.10 -10.82 11.19
CA GLY A 215 -22.73 -11.30 9.96
C GLY A 215 -22.91 -10.19 8.91
N VAL A 216 -22.07 -9.15 8.95
CA VAL A 216 -22.16 -7.98 8.06
C VAL A 216 -21.01 -8.02 7.06
N ASN A 217 -21.32 -7.78 5.79
CA ASN A 217 -20.30 -7.69 4.74
C ASN A 217 -19.48 -6.39 4.88
N GLU A 218 -18.18 -6.45 4.57
CA GLU A 218 -17.25 -5.33 4.64
C GLU A 218 -17.70 -4.14 3.79
N SER A 219 -18.31 -4.39 2.63
CA SER A 219 -18.86 -3.35 1.76
C SER A 219 -20.05 -2.65 2.42
N THR A 220 -20.86 -3.36 3.20
CA THR A 220 -21.97 -2.75 3.97
C THR A 220 -21.44 -1.79 5.02
N VAL A 221 -20.38 -2.15 5.74
CA VAL A 221 -19.71 -1.24 6.69
C VAL A 221 -19.25 0.03 5.98
N ALA A 222 -18.57 -0.10 4.83
CA ALA A 222 -18.08 1.05 4.06
C ALA A 222 -19.23 1.97 3.59
N ILE A 223 -20.33 1.39 3.09
CA ILE A 223 -21.52 2.14 2.65
C ILE A 223 -22.19 2.85 3.83
N CYS A 224 -22.32 2.18 4.99
CA CYS A 224 -22.88 2.79 6.19
C CYS A 224 -22.05 3.98 6.69
N VAL A 225 -20.72 3.83 6.71
CA VAL A 225 -19.81 4.92 7.09
C VAL A 225 -19.93 6.09 6.12
N MET A 226 -19.98 5.83 4.80
CA MET A 226 -20.18 6.86 3.79
C MET A 226 -21.53 7.58 3.96
N ALA A 227 -22.60 6.83 4.21
CA ALA A 227 -23.90 7.41 4.48
C ALA A 227 -23.90 8.33 5.72
N LEU A 228 -23.25 7.90 6.81
CA LEU A 228 -23.06 8.73 8.00
C LEU A 228 -22.24 9.99 7.71
N MET A 229 -21.18 9.90 6.89
CA MET A 229 -20.40 11.07 6.49
C MET A 229 -21.24 12.11 5.73
N LEU A 230 -22.15 11.64 4.86
CA LEU A 230 -23.10 12.50 4.12
C LEU A 230 -24.15 13.12 5.07
N ILE A 231 -24.76 12.32 5.95
CA ILE A 231 -25.77 12.77 6.93
C ILE A 231 -25.16 13.83 7.86
N LEU A 232 -23.96 13.59 8.36
CA LEU A 232 -23.23 14.51 9.24
C LEU A 232 -22.57 15.68 8.48
N LYS A 233 -22.78 15.79 7.17
CA LYS A 233 -22.21 16.82 6.30
C LYS A 233 -20.68 16.94 6.41
N ILE A 234 -20.01 15.85 6.71
CA ILE A 234 -18.54 15.75 6.67
C ILE A 234 -18.07 15.75 5.22
N VAL A 235 -18.83 15.07 4.36
CA VAL A 235 -18.65 15.03 2.91
C VAL A 235 -19.97 15.40 2.27
N THR A 236 -19.94 16.14 1.18
CA THR A 236 -21.13 16.47 0.39
C THR A 236 -21.31 15.50 -0.75
N TRP A 237 -22.53 15.43 -1.31
CA TRP A 237 -22.77 14.61 -2.51
C TRP A 237 -21.94 15.07 -3.72
N ASP A 238 -21.70 16.39 -3.81
CA ASP A 238 -20.83 16.97 -4.83
C ASP A 238 -19.37 16.48 -4.72
N ASP A 239 -18.85 16.31 -3.50
CA ASP A 239 -17.51 15.77 -3.27
C ASP A 239 -17.46 14.31 -3.76
N VAL A 240 -18.52 13.53 -3.53
CA VAL A 240 -18.62 12.14 -4.03
C VAL A 240 -18.62 12.10 -5.57
N ILE A 241 -19.43 12.97 -6.22
CA ILE A 241 -19.51 13.02 -7.69
C ILE A 241 -18.17 13.48 -8.29
N LYS A 242 -17.53 14.47 -7.69
CA LYS A 242 -16.24 15.02 -8.16
C LYS A 242 -15.06 14.07 -7.95
N ASN A 243 -15.20 13.01 -7.18
CA ASN A 243 -14.14 12.04 -6.93
C ASN A 243 -13.89 11.15 -8.17
N LYS A 244 -13.24 11.74 -9.19
CA LYS A 244 -12.88 11.05 -10.45
C LYS A 244 -12.07 9.76 -10.21
N GLY A 245 -11.18 9.75 -9.22
CA GLY A 245 -10.38 8.58 -8.86
C GLY A 245 -11.24 7.40 -8.40
N GLY A 246 -12.21 7.67 -7.53
CA GLY A 246 -13.17 6.67 -7.04
C GLY A 246 -14.05 6.12 -8.17
N TRP A 247 -14.61 6.98 -9.00
CA TRP A 247 -15.44 6.58 -10.14
C TRP A 247 -14.65 5.80 -11.19
N ASN A 248 -13.43 6.23 -11.53
CA ASN A 248 -12.55 5.48 -12.42
C ASN A 248 -12.27 4.07 -11.87
N THR A 249 -11.95 3.97 -10.57
CA THR A 249 -11.72 2.68 -9.91
C THR A 249 -12.96 1.80 -10.00
N LEU A 250 -14.15 2.33 -9.70
CA LEU A 250 -15.40 1.59 -9.77
C LEU A 250 -15.67 1.03 -11.17
N ILE A 251 -15.53 1.87 -12.20
CA ILE A 251 -15.80 1.48 -13.59
C ILE A 251 -14.78 0.44 -14.07
N TRP A 252 -13.49 0.73 -13.93
CA TRP A 252 -12.45 -0.17 -14.41
C TRP A 252 -12.39 -1.49 -13.64
N TYR A 253 -12.42 -1.45 -12.31
CA TYR A 253 -12.36 -2.67 -11.50
C TYR A 253 -13.65 -3.48 -11.60
N GLY A 254 -14.81 -2.82 -11.61
CA GLY A 254 -16.08 -3.50 -11.85
C GLY A 254 -16.13 -4.20 -13.20
N GLY A 255 -15.66 -3.53 -14.27
CA GLY A 255 -15.55 -4.13 -15.61
C GLY A 255 -14.59 -5.32 -15.65
N ILE A 256 -13.42 -5.20 -15.03
CA ILE A 256 -12.40 -6.27 -14.95
C ILE A 256 -12.92 -7.47 -14.14
N ILE A 257 -13.55 -7.25 -12.99
CA ILE A 257 -14.13 -8.31 -12.17
C ILE A 257 -15.23 -9.04 -12.95
N GLY A 258 -16.10 -8.28 -13.65
CA GLY A 258 -17.12 -8.86 -14.50
C GLY A 258 -16.52 -9.72 -15.63
N LEU A 259 -15.48 -9.24 -16.30
CA LEU A 259 -14.78 -9.99 -17.33
C LEU A 259 -14.10 -11.25 -16.79
N SER A 260 -13.44 -11.17 -15.63
CA SER A 260 -12.82 -12.33 -14.97
C SER A 260 -13.87 -13.40 -14.65
N SER A 261 -15.02 -13.00 -14.10
CA SER A 261 -16.13 -13.93 -13.83
C SER A 261 -16.70 -14.57 -15.11
N LEU A 262 -16.75 -13.85 -16.22
CA LEU A 262 -17.15 -14.41 -17.51
C LEU A 262 -16.12 -15.40 -18.04
N LEU A 263 -14.82 -15.09 -17.96
CA LEU A 263 -13.74 -15.99 -18.36
C LEU A 263 -13.77 -17.30 -17.55
N SER A 264 -14.06 -17.22 -16.27
CA SER A 264 -14.27 -18.40 -15.43
C SER A 264 -15.44 -19.25 -15.92
N LYS A 265 -16.58 -18.63 -16.20
CA LYS A 265 -17.80 -19.33 -16.68
C LYS A 265 -17.63 -20.02 -18.04
N VAL A 266 -16.87 -19.43 -18.96
CA VAL A 266 -16.60 -20.02 -20.29
C VAL A 266 -15.46 -21.06 -20.26
N GLY A 267 -14.92 -21.39 -19.08
CA GLY A 267 -13.88 -22.41 -18.92
C GLY A 267 -12.46 -21.97 -19.32
N PHE A 268 -12.23 -20.67 -19.53
CA PHE A 268 -10.91 -20.17 -19.92
C PHE A 268 -9.81 -20.59 -18.93
N PHE A 269 -10.07 -20.48 -17.63
CA PHE A 269 -9.08 -20.87 -16.61
C PHE A 269 -8.85 -22.38 -16.57
N LEU A 270 -9.85 -23.21 -16.89
CA LEU A 270 -9.66 -24.65 -17.01
C LEU A 270 -8.76 -25.00 -18.21
N TRP A 271 -9.03 -24.39 -19.37
CA TRP A 271 -8.17 -24.54 -20.55
C TRP A 271 -6.72 -24.10 -20.27
N LEU A 272 -6.54 -22.96 -19.59
CA LEU A 272 -5.20 -22.48 -19.20
C LEU A 272 -4.52 -23.44 -18.21
N ALA A 273 -5.27 -24.04 -17.29
CA ALA A 273 -4.75 -25.04 -16.35
C ALA A 273 -4.19 -26.27 -17.07
N GLU A 274 -4.95 -26.80 -18.05
CA GLU A 274 -4.53 -27.94 -18.86
C GLU A 274 -3.24 -27.62 -19.64
N LEU A 275 -3.20 -26.46 -20.30
CA LEU A 275 -2.03 -25.99 -21.04
C LEU A 275 -0.77 -25.87 -20.14
N LEU A 276 -0.93 -25.32 -18.94
CA LEU A 276 0.18 -25.18 -17.98
C LEU A 276 0.62 -26.53 -17.43
N LYS A 277 -0.32 -27.44 -17.14
CA LYS A 277 -0.03 -28.77 -16.61
C LYS A 277 0.78 -29.63 -17.59
N GLU A 278 0.51 -29.52 -18.89
CA GLU A 278 1.25 -30.23 -19.92
C GLU A 278 2.70 -29.75 -20.07
N ASN A 279 2.95 -28.46 -19.80
CA ASN A 279 4.24 -27.82 -20.08
C ASN A 279 5.10 -27.57 -18.83
N ILE A 280 4.50 -27.60 -17.63
CA ILE A 280 5.20 -27.27 -16.38
C ILE A 280 4.99 -28.40 -15.36
N SER A 281 6.08 -29.02 -14.93
CA SER A 281 6.06 -30.03 -13.89
C SER A 281 7.17 -29.76 -12.87
N PHE A 282 6.80 -29.72 -11.60
CA PHE A 282 7.73 -29.63 -10.47
C PHE A 282 7.95 -31.00 -9.80
N GLY A 283 7.45 -32.08 -10.39
CA GLY A 283 7.49 -33.42 -9.80
C GLY A 283 6.76 -33.45 -8.45
N SER A 284 7.39 -34.10 -7.45
CA SER A 284 6.84 -34.20 -6.08
C SER A 284 7.24 -33.03 -5.16
N HIS A 285 7.90 -31.99 -5.68
CA HIS A 285 8.49 -30.90 -4.86
C HIS A 285 7.53 -29.71 -4.68
N SER A 286 6.49 -29.88 -3.87
CA SER A 286 5.45 -28.85 -3.63
C SER A 286 6.00 -27.54 -3.07
N THR A 287 6.98 -27.61 -2.16
CA THR A 287 7.63 -26.40 -1.60
C THR A 287 8.45 -25.66 -2.66
N LEU A 288 9.13 -26.38 -3.55
CA LEU A 288 9.87 -25.74 -4.65
C LEU A 288 8.91 -25.03 -5.61
N ALA A 289 7.79 -25.67 -5.96
CA ALA A 289 6.75 -25.06 -6.78
C ALA A 289 6.24 -23.76 -6.14
N PHE A 290 5.93 -23.78 -4.86
CA PHE A 290 5.52 -22.59 -4.10
C PHE A 290 6.55 -21.45 -4.20
N VAL A 291 7.81 -21.72 -3.84
CA VAL A 291 8.88 -20.71 -3.84
C VAL A 291 9.10 -20.14 -5.23
N VAL A 292 9.15 -20.98 -6.27
CA VAL A 292 9.36 -20.54 -7.65
C VAL A 292 8.21 -19.72 -8.17
N ILE A 293 6.95 -20.11 -7.92
CA ILE A 293 5.77 -19.36 -8.35
C ILE A 293 5.78 -17.96 -7.76
N VAL A 294 6.01 -17.85 -6.44
CA VAL A 294 6.03 -16.54 -5.76
C VAL A 294 7.23 -15.70 -6.22
N ALA A 295 8.43 -16.29 -6.39
CA ALA A 295 9.60 -15.59 -6.91
C ALA A 295 9.36 -15.05 -8.33
N LEU A 296 8.79 -15.86 -9.21
CA LEU A 296 8.45 -15.44 -10.58
C LEU A 296 7.42 -14.33 -10.57
N SER A 297 6.43 -14.38 -9.68
CA SER A 297 5.43 -13.31 -9.56
C SER A 297 6.06 -11.96 -9.25
N ILE A 298 7.09 -11.93 -8.41
CA ILE A 298 7.84 -10.70 -8.07
C ILE A 298 8.71 -10.25 -9.24
N LEU A 299 9.43 -11.17 -9.91
CA LEU A 299 10.30 -10.85 -11.03
C LEU A 299 9.53 -10.30 -12.23
N VAL A 300 8.40 -10.91 -12.57
CA VAL A 300 7.55 -10.47 -13.68
C VAL A 300 6.97 -9.08 -13.40
N ARG A 301 6.82 -8.69 -12.12
CA ARG A 301 6.36 -7.36 -11.73
C ARG A 301 7.22 -6.23 -12.29
N TYR A 302 8.50 -6.49 -12.59
CA TYR A 302 9.42 -5.56 -13.25
C TYR A 302 8.89 -5.01 -14.59
N PHE A 303 8.17 -5.83 -15.36
CA PHE A 303 7.65 -5.44 -16.67
C PHE A 303 6.37 -4.61 -16.61
N PHE A 304 5.82 -4.37 -15.43
CA PHE A 304 4.56 -3.68 -15.24
C PHE A 304 4.72 -2.36 -14.48
N ALA A 305 4.42 -1.24 -15.14
CA ALA A 305 4.34 0.07 -14.51
C ALA A 305 3.03 0.25 -13.69
N SER A 306 2.00 -0.51 -14.01
CA SER A 306 0.70 -0.48 -13.32
C SER A 306 0.50 -1.72 -12.47
N GLY A 307 0.19 -1.51 -11.17
CA GLY A 307 -0.17 -2.60 -10.26
C GLY A 307 -1.43 -3.32 -10.68
N SER A 308 -2.43 -2.59 -11.12
CA SER A 308 -3.71 -3.17 -11.57
C SER A 308 -3.54 -3.99 -12.85
N ALA A 309 -2.76 -3.48 -13.82
CA ALA A 309 -2.48 -4.23 -15.05
C ALA A 309 -1.75 -5.55 -14.76
N TYR A 310 -0.78 -5.53 -13.85
CA TYR A 310 -0.10 -6.75 -13.40
C TYR A 310 -1.09 -7.74 -12.76
N ILE A 311 -1.93 -7.27 -11.84
CA ILE A 311 -2.89 -8.12 -11.14
C ILE A 311 -3.80 -8.81 -12.15
N VAL A 312 -4.37 -8.06 -13.09
CA VAL A 312 -5.28 -8.60 -14.10
C VAL A 312 -4.62 -9.62 -15.01
N ALA A 313 -3.39 -9.33 -15.44
CA ALA A 313 -2.70 -10.19 -16.41
C ALA A 313 -2.06 -11.41 -15.78
N MET A 314 -1.48 -11.28 -14.58
CA MET A 314 -0.56 -12.29 -14.05
C MET A 314 -1.09 -13.04 -12.83
N VAL A 315 -1.94 -12.44 -11.98
CA VAL A 315 -2.48 -13.14 -10.81
C VAL A 315 -3.28 -14.38 -11.21
N PRO A 316 -4.17 -14.35 -12.22
CA PRO A 316 -4.86 -15.54 -12.69
C PRO A 316 -3.90 -16.64 -13.17
N VAL A 317 -2.84 -16.28 -13.88
CA VAL A 317 -1.84 -17.23 -14.39
C VAL A 317 -1.11 -17.92 -13.23
N PHE A 318 -0.61 -17.14 -12.25
CA PHE A 318 0.09 -17.71 -11.09
C PHE A 318 -0.85 -18.50 -10.16
N ALA A 319 -2.10 -18.05 -9.98
CA ALA A 319 -3.09 -18.79 -9.22
C ALA A 319 -3.41 -20.14 -9.85
N MET A 320 -3.57 -20.17 -11.18
CA MET A 320 -3.79 -21.41 -11.91
C MET A 320 -2.58 -22.33 -11.86
N LEU A 321 -1.36 -21.76 -12.02
CA LEU A 321 -0.13 -22.51 -11.88
C LEU A 321 -0.01 -23.14 -10.47
N ALA A 322 -0.42 -22.44 -9.41
CA ALA A 322 -0.46 -23.00 -8.06
C ALA A 322 -1.39 -24.22 -7.96
N ASN A 323 -2.56 -24.16 -8.58
CA ASN A 323 -3.53 -25.26 -8.57
C ASN A 323 -3.03 -26.52 -9.28
N VAL A 324 -2.26 -26.36 -10.40
CA VAL A 324 -1.87 -27.51 -11.23
C VAL A 324 -0.48 -28.05 -10.90
N SER A 325 0.36 -27.28 -10.21
CA SER A 325 1.76 -27.61 -9.92
C SER A 325 1.98 -28.48 -8.67
N GLY A 326 0.92 -28.73 -7.89
CA GLY A 326 1.04 -29.39 -6.59
C GLY A 326 1.58 -28.49 -5.46
N ALA A 327 1.68 -27.17 -5.70
CA ALA A 327 2.02 -26.21 -4.64
C ALA A 327 0.90 -26.15 -3.58
N PRO A 328 1.22 -25.81 -2.29
CA PRO A 328 0.19 -25.63 -1.26
C PRO A 328 -0.65 -24.40 -1.59
N VAL A 329 -1.87 -24.64 -2.11
CA VAL A 329 -2.69 -23.60 -2.78
C VAL A 329 -2.98 -22.43 -1.85
N MET A 330 -3.36 -22.66 -0.58
CA MET A 330 -3.66 -21.58 0.38
C MET A 330 -2.44 -20.71 0.66
N LEU A 331 -1.29 -21.31 0.94
CA LEU A 331 -0.05 -20.59 1.21
C LEU A 331 0.41 -19.80 -0.03
N THR A 332 0.30 -20.41 -1.21
CA THR A 332 0.66 -19.76 -2.47
C THR A 332 -0.27 -18.58 -2.77
N ALA A 333 -1.56 -18.74 -2.54
CA ALA A 333 -2.54 -17.67 -2.71
C ALA A 333 -2.24 -16.48 -1.79
N LEU A 334 -1.99 -16.70 -0.49
CA LEU A 334 -1.62 -15.64 0.44
C LEU A 334 -0.33 -14.93 0.03
N ALA A 335 0.71 -15.70 -0.36
CA ALA A 335 1.97 -15.13 -0.82
C ALA A 335 1.79 -14.30 -2.11
N LEU A 336 0.97 -14.75 -3.06
CA LEU A 336 0.64 -14.01 -4.29
C LEU A 336 -0.12 -12.73 -3.96
N LEU A 337 -1.13 -12.78 -3.08
CA LEU A 337 -1.90 -11.60 -2.64
C LEU A 337 -0.98 -10.54 -2.06
N PHE A 338 -0.06 -10.90 -1.19
CA PHE A 338 0.84 -9.95 -0.53
C PHE A 338 1.98 -9.46 -1.45
N SER A 339 2.49 -10.33 -2.34
CA SER A 339 3.53 -9.96 -3.30
C SER A 339 3.10 -8.89 -4.30
N ASN A 340 1.81 -8.75 -4.56
CA ASN A 340 1.28 -7.69 -5.43
C ASN A 340 1.72 -6.29 -4.98
N SER A 341 1.88 -6.06 -3.68
CA SER A 341 2.33 -4.78 -3.16
C SER A 341 3.87 -4.68 -3.16
N TYR A 342 4.54 -5.55 -2.41
CA TYR A 342 5.99 -5.41 -2.18
C TYR A 342 6.83 -5.75 -3.42
N GLY A 343 6.35 -6.56 -4.35
CA GLY A 343 7.00 -6.76 -5.65
C GLY A 343 7.18 -5.48 -6.45
N GLY A 344 6.36 -4.46 -6.19
CA GLY A 344 6.51 -3.12 -6.78
C GLY A 344 7.51 -2.21 -6.08
N MET A 345 8.24 -2.67 -5.05
CA MET A 345 9.30 -1.88 -4.38
C MET A 345 10.53 -1.69 -5.29
N VAL A 346 10.83 -2.68 -6.13
CA VAL A 346 12.08 -2.76 -6.90
C VAL A 346 12.26 -1.54 -7.81
N THR A 347 11.21 -1.11 -8.48
CA THR A 347 11.29 -0.04 -9.47
C THR A 347 10.56 1.23 -9.02
N HIS A 348 11.07 2.39 -9.45
CA HIS A 348 10.43 3.69 -9.18
C HIS A 348 9.08 3.86 -9.92
N TYR A 349 8.78 2.98 -10.86
CA TYR A 349 7.49 2.91 -11.57
C TYR A 349 6.63 1.70 -11.17
N GLY A 350 7.03 0.90 -10.19
CA GLY A 350 6.32 -0.32 -9.78
C GLY A 350 4.93 -0.11 -9.15
N GLY A 351 4.33 1.05 -9.33
CA GLY A 351 2.98 1.42 -8.94
C GLY A 351 2.81 2.93 -8.98
N ALA A 352 1.58 3.41 -9.05
CA ALA A 352 1.25 4.81 -9.29
C ALA A 352 1.85 5.81 -8.26
N ALA A 353 2.07 5.39 -7.02
CA ALA A 353 2.74 6.23 -6.00
C ALA A 353 4.24 6.45 -6.30
N GLY A 354 4.89 5.50 -6.99
CA GLY A 354 6.33 5.56 -7.26
C GLY A 354 6.75 6.79 -8.05
N PRO A 355 6.19 7.02 -9.26
CA PRO A 355 6.51 8.21 -10.05
C PRO A 355 6.22 9.53 -9.33
N VAL A 356 5.18 9.59 -8.48
CA VAL A 356 4.84 10.79 -7.70
C VAL A 356 5.95 11.10 -6.69
N ILE A 357 6.36 10.10 -5.90
CA ILE A 357 7.38 10.27 -4.86
C ILE A 357 8.77 10.47 -5.48
N PHE A 358 9.10 9.70 -6.51
CA PHE A 358 10.36 9.84 -7.24
C PHE A 358 10.48 11.19 -7.95
N GLY A 359 9.36 11.71 -8.49
CA GLY A 359 9.27 12.98 -9.19
C GLY A 359 9.58 14.21 -8.34
N VAL A 360 9.56 14.10 -7.01
CA VAL A 360 10.00 15.18 -6.10
C VAL A 360 11.49 15.49 -6.27
N GLY A 361 12.30 14.54 -6.78
CA GLY A 361 13.68 14.79 -7.21
C GLY A 361 14.76 14.57 -6.15
N TYR A 362 14.44 13.94 -5.01
CA TYR A 362 15.44 13.63 -3.97
C TYR A 362 16.24 12.37 -4.23
N ASN A 363 15.73 11.45 -5.07
CA ASN A 363 16.30 10.11 -5.21
C ASN A 363 16.79 9.85 -6.62
N ASP A 364 17.87 9.10 -6.76
CA ASP A 364 18.35 8.56 -8.02
C ASP A 364 17.84 7.13 -8.29
N ILE A 365 17.79 6.75 -9.56
CA ILE A 365 17.28 5.45 -10.00
C ILE A 365 18.08 4.29 -9.40
N LYS A 366 19.41 4.39 -9.35
CA LYS A 366 20.29 3.32 -8.89
C LYS A 366 20.03 3.01 -7.42
N SER A 367 20.04 4.03 -6.57
CA SER A 367 19.78 3.89 -5.13
C SER A 367 18.38 3.35 -4.87
N TRP A 368 17.37 3.83 -5.63
CA TRP A 368 16.01 3.34 -5.52
C TRP A 368 15.91 1.84 -5.80
N TRP A 369 16.51 1.38 -6.88
CA TRP A 369 16.43 -0.03 -7.26
C TRP A 369 17.22 -0.93 -6.31
N ILE A 370 18.35 -0.48 -5.78
CA ILE A 370 19.13 -1.22 -4.77
C ILE A 370 18.33 -1.36 -3.48
N VAL A 371 17.83 -0.25 -2.92
CA VAL A 371 17.05 -0.28 -1.67
C VAL A 371 15.76 -1.07 -1.86
N GLY A 372 15.03 -0.81 -2.94
CA GLY A 372 13.79 -1.50 -3.25
C GLY A 372 14.00 -2.99 -3.51
N GLY A 373 15.06 -3.37 -4.23
CA GLY A 373 15.41 -4.76 -4.48
C GLY A 373 15.76 -5.52 -3.20
N ILE A 374 16.57 -4.93 -2.32
CA ILE A 374 16.93 -5.54 -1.03
C ILE A 374 15.68 -5.71 -0.15
N LEU A 375 14.84 -4.68 -0.04
CA LEU A 375 13.61 -4.75 0.76
C LEU A 375 12.60 -5.74 0.18
N ALA A 376 12.44 -5.80 -1.13
CA ALA A 376 11.57 -6.79 -1.78
C ALA A 376 12.05 -8.22 -1.53
N LEU A 377 13.37 -8.45 -1.65
CA LEU A 377 13.98 -9.76 -1.37
C LEU A 377 13.80 -10.16 0.10
N LEU A 378 14.07 -9.25 1.03
CA LEU A 378 13.88 -9.51 2.46
C LEU A 378 12.42 -9.78 2.80
N THR A 379 11.48 -9.04 2.19
CA THR A 379 10.04 -9.27 2.37
C THR A 379 9.64 -10.64 1.81
N PHE A 380 10.16 -11.01 0.64
CA PHE A 380 9.94 -12.34 0.06
C PHE A 380 10.44 -13.46 0.99
N ILE A 381 11.69 -13.37 1.47
CA ILE A 381 12.27 -14.37 2.39
C ILE A 381 11.42 -14.45 3.67
N LEU A 382 11.02 -13.31 4.22
CA LEU A 382 10.18 -13.27 5.42
C LEU A 382 8.84 -13.96 5.19
N HIS A 383 8.20 -13.75 4.03
CA HIS A 383 6.91 -14.36 3.73
C HIS A 383 7.01 -15.87 3.52
N ILE A 384 8.05 -16.36 2.84
CA ILE A 384 8.25 -17.82 2.61
C ILE A 384 8.78 -18.56 3.85
N THR A 385 9.17 -17.86 4.92
CA THR A 385 9.65 -18.43 6.18
C THR A 385 8.68 -18.13 7.32
N VAL A 386 8.82 -16.96 7.95
CA VAL A 386 7.97 -16.54 9.07
C VAL A 386 6.50 -16.40 8.66
N GLY A 387 6.23 -15.93 7.44
CA GLY A 387 4.86 -15.82 6.91
C GLY A 387 4.21 -17.18 6.79
N VAL A 388 4.86 -18.16 6.18
CA VAL A 388 4.36 -19.54 6.06
C VAL A 388 4.08 -20.13 7.43
N TRP A 389 5.03 -20.07 8.36
CA TRP A 389 4.82 -20.54 9.74
C TRP A 389 3.61 -19.88 10.40
N TRP A 390 3.46 -18.58 10.27
CA TRP A 390 2.35 -17.82 10.81
C TRP A 390 1.00 -18.19 10.19
N TRP A 391 0.96 -18.35 8.87
CA TRP A 391 -0.26 -18.74 8.15
C TRP A 391 -0.70 -20.17 8.48
N GLU A 392 0.24 -21.11 8.60
CA GLU A 392 -0.05 -22.47 9.06
C GLU A 392 -0.66 -22.47 10.46
N LEU A 393 -0.16 -21.61 11.35
CA LEU A 393 -0.70 -21.44 12.69
C LEU A 393 -2.14 -20.88 12.66
N LEU A 394 -2.40 -19.87 11.80
CA LEU A 394 -3.75 -19.33 11.63
C LEU A 394 -4.73 -20.33 11.02
N MET A 395 -4.28 -21.16 10.07
CA MET A 395 -5.08 -22.27 9.54
C MET A 395 -5.38 -23.32 10.61
N TYR A 396 -4.39 -23.67 11.44
CA TYR A 396 -4.59 -24.59 12.56
C TYR A 396 -5.63 -24.07 13.54
N TRP A 397 -5.65 -22.77 13.82
CA TRP A 397 -6.67 -22.13 14.65
C TRP A 397 -8.00 -21.86 13.93
N LYS A 398 -8.11 -22.24 12.65
CA LYS A 398 -9.29 -21.99 11.79
C LYS A 398 -9.70 -20.51 11.71
N VAL A 399 -8.72 -19.65 11.68
CA VAL A 399 -8.91 -18.20 11.53
C VAL A 399 -8.96 -17.79 10.05
N ILE A 400 -8.20 -18.49 9.22
CA ILE A 400 -8.13 -18.34 7.76
C ILE A 400 -8.30 -19.69 7.08
#